data_4a2b404922456ebaabc46aa270e06f94
#
_entry.id   4a2b404922456ebaabc46aa270e06f94
#
_cell.length_a   1.000
_cell.length_b   1.000
_cell.length_c   1.000
_cell.angle_alpha   90.00
_cell.angle_beta   90.00
_cell.angle_gamma   90.00
#
_symmetry.space_group_name_H-M   'P 1'
#
loop_
_entity.id
_entity.type
_entity.pdbx_description
1 polymer ?
#
loop_
_entity_poly.entity_id
_entity_poly.type
_entity_poly.pdbx_seq_one_letter_code
_entity_poly.pdbx_strand_id
1 'polypeptide(L)'
;MPIANYLFMALDAYWGKRNFMKTNEPEGEIRKDEKKGGIYVIQKHQATHLHYDFRLEKGGVLKSWAIPKEPPVERGVKRLAVMVEDHPLEYADFEGIIPEGEYGAGLVQIWDKGTYDVEKWDENGITVFINGGRLSGRYCLVRFKREQNSWLFFKC
;
A
#
# COMPACT_ATOMS: atom_id res chain seq x y z
N MET A 1 12.21 -15.65 -20.09
CA MET A 1 11.14 -14.71 -20.33
C MET A 1 10.10 -14.63 -19.23
N PRO A 2 9.53 -15.72 -18.80
CA PRO A 2 8.42 -15.64 -17.87
C PRO A 2 8.71 -14.83 -16.62
N ILE A 3 9.90 -14.96 -16.05
CA ILE A 3 10.25 -14.24 -14.83
C ILE A 3 10.34 -12.73 -15.07
N ALA A 4 10.99 -12.33 -16.17
CA ALA A 4 11.11 -10.91 -16.49
C ALA A 4 9.75 -10.29 -16.80
N ASN A 5 8.91 -11.00 -17.56
CA ASN A 5 7.56 -10.54 -17.86
C ASN A 5 6.70 -10.48 -16.60
N TYR A 6 6.83 -11.46 -15.73
CA TYR A 6 6.08 -11.50 -14.47
C TYR A 6 6.42 -10.31 -13.57
N LEU A 7 7.71 -10.04 -13.38
CA LEU A 7 8.15 -8.90 -12.59
C LEU A 7 7.72 -7.58 -13.21
N PHE A 8 7.77 -7.47 -14.54
CA PHE A 8 7.29 -6.30 -15.25
C PHE A 8 5.81 -6.05 -14.96
N MET A 9 5.00 -7.10 -14.97
CA MET A 9 3.55 -7.01 -14.72
C MET A 9 3.20 -6.47 -13.34
N ALA A 10 4.07 -6.61 -12.35
CA ALA A 10 3.82 -6.13 -10.98
C ALA A 10 3.52 -4.63 -10.93
N LEU A 11 4.15 -3.82 -11.78
CA LEU A 11 3.93 -2.38 -11.82
C LEU A 11 3.14 -1.92 -13.06
N ASP A 12 2.68 -2.83 -13.90
CA ASP A 12 1.96 -2.46 -15.14
C ASP A 12 0.75 -1.59 -14.86
N ALA A 13 -0.06 -1.93 -13.87
CA ALA A 13 -1.23 -1.14 -13.53
C ALA A 13 -0.85 0.25 -13.01
N TYR A 14 0.21 0.34 -12.22
CA TYR A 14 0.73 1.60 -11.73
C TYR A 14 1.20 2.48 -12.90
N TRP A 15 2.03 1.94 -13.78
CA TRP A 15 2.56 2.65 -14.94
C TRP A 15 1.47 3.01 -15.93
N GLY A 16 0.51 2.12 -16.15
CA GLY A 16 -0.56 2.33 -17.11
C GLY A 16 -1.53 3.45 -16.75
N LYS A 17 -1.63 3.81 -15.46
CA LYS A 17 -2.54 4.84 -14.97
C LYS A 17 -1.90 6.22 -14.90
N ARG A 18 -0.60 6.36 -15.19
CA ARG A 18 0.14 7.59 -14.91
C ARG A 18 0.85 8.15 -16.13
N ASN A 19 1.02 9.46 -16.11
CA ASN A 19 1.86 10.18 -17.05
C ASN A 19 2.94 10.90 -16.26
N PHE A 20 4.16 10.34 -16.24
CA PHE A 20 5.26 10.85 -15.43
C PHE A 20 5.83 12.17 -15.94
N MET A 21 5.37 12.65 -17.08
CA MET A 21 5.67 14.01 -17.53
C MET A 21 4.79 15.05 -16.82
N LYS A 22 3.68 14.62 -16.19
CA LYS A 22 2.69 15.51 -15.58
C LYS A 22 2.56 15.34 -14.08
N THR A 23 2.96 14.21 -13.52
CA THR A 23 2.92 13.96 -12.08
C THR A 23 4.33 13.90 -11.52
N ASN A 24 4.50 14.28 -10.24
CA ASN A 24 5.76 14.15 -9.51
C ASN A 24 5.91 12.81 -8.80
N GLU A 25 4.94 11.93 -8.95
CA GLU A 25 5.05 10.59 -8.41
C GLU A 25 6.27 9.88 -9.03
N PRO A 26 6.97 9.06 -8.24
CA PRO A 26 8.12 8.33 -8.78
C PRO A 26 7.66 7.28 -9.81
N GLU A 27 8.41 7.17 -10.89
CA GLU A 27 8.18 6.10 -11.87
C GLU A 27 8.57 4.77 -11.26
N GLY A 28 9.70 4.73 -10.58
CA GLY A 28 10.17 3.54 -9.89
C GLY A 28 10.60 2.42 -10.81
N GLU A 29 11.08 1.36 -10.21
CA GLU A 29 11.46 0.14 -10.91
C GLU A 29 11.13 -1.06 -10.03
N ILE A 30 10.96 -2.23 -10.64
CA ILE A 30 10.73 -3.46 -9.90
C ILE A 30 12.08 -3.96 -9.39
N ARG A 31 12.14 -4.22 -8.07
CA ARG A 31 13.33 -4.74 -7.42
C ARG A 31 13.08 -6.14 -6.92
N LYS A 32 14.11 -6.99 -7.06
CA LYS A 32 14.05 -8.33 -6.51
C LYS A 32 14.28 -8.26 -5.01
N ASP A 33 13.33 -8.75 -4.23
CA ASP A 33 13.45 -8.73 -2.77
C ASP A 33 12.88 -10.01 -2.18
N GLU A 34 13.66 -10.62 -1.27
CA GLU A 34 13.29 -11.85 -0.57
C GLU A 34 13.08 -11.63 0.93
N LYS A 35 12.99 -10.38 1.38
CA LYS A 35 12.83 -10.06 2.80
C LYS A 35 11.47 -10.52 3.32
N LYS A 36 11.44 -10.96 4.59
CA LYS A 36 10.21 -11.31 5.32
C LYS A 36 9.62 -10.11 6.04
N GLY A 37 9.83 -8.93 5.53
CA GLY A 37 9.38 -7.69 6.10
C GLY A 37 9.96 -6.57 5.28
N GLY A 38 9.93 -5.36 5.78
CA GLY A 38 10.51 -4.22 5.10
C GLY A 38 9.78 -2.94 5.41
N ILE A 39 9.59 -2.12 4.38
CA ILE A 39 8.96 -0.81 4.51
C ILE A 39 7.47 -0.95 4.79
N TYR A 40 7.00 -0.16 5.75
CA TYR A 40 5.60 0.10 6.03
C TYR A 40 5.36 1.59 5.89
N VAL A 41 4.29 1.98 5.21
CA VAL A 41 3.88 3.38 5.11
C VAL A 41 2.36 3.47 4.97
N ILE A 42 1.80 4.52 5.56
CA ILE A 42 0.42 4.94 5.30
C ILE A 42 0.47 6.37 4.80
N GLN A 43 -0.10 6.60 3.63
CA GLN A 43 -0.20 7.92 3.03
C GLN A 43 -1.65 8.37 3.06
N LYS A 44 -1.89 9.52 3.70
CA LYS A 44 -3.21 10.15 3.72
C LYS A 44 -3.39 10.86 2.39
N HIS A 45 -4.41 10.46 1.65
CA HIS A 45 -4.65 10.94 0.30
C HIS A 45 -5.96 11.71 0.25
N GLN A 46 -5.84 13.02 0.12
CA GLN A 46 -7.00 13.91 -0.04
C GLN A 46 -7.32 14.03 -1.52
N ALA A 47 -7.92 12.98 -2.06
CA ALA A 47 -8.43 12.91 -3.42
C ALA A 47 -9.91 13.35 -3.43
N THR A 48 -10.68 12.94 -4.43
CA THR A 48 -12.13 13.17 -4.47
C THR A 48 -12.78 12.67 -3.16
N HIS A 49 -12.33 11.51 -2.69
CA HIS A 49 -12.70 10.97 -1.39
C HIS A 49 -11.45 10.78 -0.57
N LEU A 50 -11.44 11.31 0.64
CA LEU A 50 -10.33 11.10 1.57
C LEU A 50 -10.17 9.61 1.86
N HIS A 51 -8.96 9.11 1.74
CA HIS A 51 -8.63 7.75 2.14
C HIS A 51 -7.18 7.67 2.59
N TYR A 52 -6.84 6.52 3.14
CA TYR A 52 -5.51 6.24 3.65
C TYR A 52 -4.96 5.06 2.88
N ASP A 53 -3.85 5.25 2.19
CA ASP A 53 -3.21 4.19 1.42
C ASP A 53 -2.18 3.49 2.29
N PHE A 54 -2.49 2.26 2.65
CA PHE A 54 -1.66 1.39 3.48
C PHE A 54 -0.81 0.53 2.55
N ARG A 55 0.51 0.55 2.74
CA ARG A 55 1.45 -0.13 1.86
C ARG A 55 2.48 -0.93 2.65
N LEU A 56 2.77 -2.13 2.17
CA LEU A 56 3.77 -3.03 2.73
C LEU A 56 4.70 -3.51 1.62
N GLU A 57 5.99 -3.38 1.85
CA GLU A 57 7.00 -3.89 0.93
C GLU A 57 6.96 -5.40 0.87
N LYS A 58 6.75 -5.96 -0.35
CA LYS A 58 6.79 -7.39 -0.57
C LYS A 58 7.08 -7.69 -2.02
N GLY A 59 8.02 -8.58 -2.28
CA GLY A 59 8.35 -8.98 -3.65
C GLY A 59 8.91 -7.86 -4.51
N GLY A 60 9.61 -6.90 -3.89
CA GLY A 60 10.25 -5.79 -4.60
C GLY A 60 9.32 -4.64 -4.94
N VAL A 61 8.07 -4.66 -4.46
CA VAL A 61 7.09 -3.60 -4.67
C VAL A 61 6.36 -3.31 -3.37
N LEU A 62 5.52 -2.27 -3.38
CA LEU A 62 4.61 -1.96 -2.26
C LEU A 62 3.24 -2.54 -2.56
N LYS A 63 2.86 -3.58 -1.85
CA LYS A 63 1.47 -4.06 -1.84
C LYS A 63 0.62 -3.02 -1.16
N SER A 64 -0.53 -2.68 -1.72
CA SER A 64 -1.26 -1.47 -1.35
C SER A 64 -2.74 -1.72 -1.16
N TRP A 65 -3.31 -1.06 -0.14
CA TRP A 65 -4.74 -1.08 0.17
C TRP A 65 -5.21 0.34 0.47
N ALA A 66 -6.36 0.72 -0.10
CA ALA A 66 -7.00 1.98 0.21
C ALA A 66 -7.98 1.78 1.37
N ILE A 67 -7.82 2.53 2.44
CA ILE A 67 -8.67 2.46 3.64
C ILE A 67 -9.49 3.76 3.71
N PRO A 68 -10.84 3.69 3.58
CA PRO A 68 -11.67 4.91 3.52
C PRO A 68 -11.73 5.69 4.82
N LYS A 69 -11.38 5.07 5.93
CA LYS A 69 -11.40 5.70 7.27
C LYS A 69 -10.04 5.61 7.92
N GLU A 70 -9.82 6.45 8.93
CA GLU A 70 -8.54 6.47 9.64
C GLU A 70 -8.18 5.08 10.17
N PRO A 71 -6.95 4.61 9.92
CA PRO A 71 -6.51 3.30 10.39
C PRO A 71 -6.56 3.18 11.91
N PRO A 72 -6.91 2.00 12.44
CA PRO A 72 -7.08 1.85 13.89
C PRO A 72 -5.75 1.77 14.63
N VAL A 73 -5.65 2.50 15.74
CA VAL A 73 -4.49 2.41 16.64
C VAL A 73 -4.77 1.48 17.81
N GLU A 74 -6.02 1.09 18.02
CA GLU A 74 -6.47 0.24 19.13
C GLU A 74 -7.17 -1.02 18.61
N ARG A 75 -7.22 -2.03 19.45
CA ARG A 75 -7.98 -3.26 19.18
C ARG A 75 -9.48 -2.98 19.18
N GLY A 76 -10.23 -3.83 18.50
CA GLY A 76 -11.69 -3.76 18.48
C GLY A 76 -12.26 -2.90 17.36
N VAL A 77 -11.43 -2.26 16.56
CA VAL A 77 -11.86 -1.46 15.42
C VAL A 77 -11.38 -2.13 14.14
N LYS A 78 -12.30 -2.46 13.26
CA LYS A 78 -12.00 -3.06 11.96
C LYS A 78 -12.30 -2.04 10.85
N ARG A 79 -11.41 -1.96 9.87
CA ARG A 79 -11.55 -1.05 8.74
C ARG A 79 -11.60 -1.84 7.45
N LEU A 80 -12.47 -1.43 6.56
CA LEU A 80 -12.43 -1.90 5.18
C LEU A 80 -11.11 -1.45 4.56
N ALA A 81 -10.42 -2.36 3.87
CA ALA A 81 -9.22 -2.07 3.11
C ALA A 81 -9.39 -2.68 1.72
N VAL A 82 -9.36 -1.85 0.71
CA VAL A 82 -9.55 -2.29 -0.68
C VAL A 82 -8.19 -2.40 -1.36
N MET A 83 -7.84 -3.60 -1.80
CA MET A 83 -6.57 -3.82 -2.47
C MET A 83 -6.55 -3.08 -3.80
N VAL A 84 -5.48 -2.35 -4.03
CA VAL A 84 -5.24 -1.58 -5.25
C VAL A 84 -3.93 -2.03 -5.90
N GLU A 85 -3.55 -1.42 -7.01
CA GLU A 85 -2.33 -1.78 -7.73
C GLU A 85 -1.08 -1.64 -6.86
N ASP A 86 -0.09 -2.48 -7.15
CA ASP A 86 1.22 -2.38 -6.53
C ASP A 86 1.90 -1.06 -6.92
N HIS A 87 2.68 -0.52 -6.00
CA HIS A 87 3.43 0.72 -6.21
C HIS A 87 4.93 0.43 -6.10
N PRO A 88 5.77 1.24 -6.73
CA PRO A 88 7.22 1.08 -6.57
C PRO A 88 7.66 1.44 -5.15
N LEU A 89 8.77 0.87 -4.69
CA LEU A 89 9.27 1.12 -3.33
C LEU A 89 9.52 2.60 -3.08
N GLU A 90 9.94 3.32 -4.11
CA GLU A 90 10.21 4.76 -4.03
C GLU A 90 8.96 5.57 -3.66
N TYR A 91 7.77 5.04 -3.92
CA TYR A 91 6.52 5.71 -3.56
C TYR A 91 6.34 5.87 -2.05
N ALA A 92 7.06 5.08 -1.24
CA ALA A 92 6.97 5.16 0.22
C ALA A 92 7.42 6.53 0.78
N ASP A 93 8.24 7.25 0.04
CA ASP A 93 8.70 8.58 0.43
C ASP A 93 7.93 9.72 -0.24
N PHE A 94 6.93 9.39 -1.06
CA PHE A 94 6.23 10.41 -1.83
C PHE A 94 5.27 11.21 -0.96
N GLU A 95 5.44 12.53 -1.02
CA GLU A 95 4.48 13.52 -0.54
C GLU A 95 4.36 14.60 -1.60
N GLY A 96 3.16 15.13 -1.80
CA GLY A 96 2.97 16.20 -2.74
C GLY A 96 1.57 16.25 -3.31
N ILE A 97 1.40 17.14 -4.28
CA ILE A 97 0.13 17.34 -4.96
C ILE A 97 0.17 16.61 -6.30
N ILE A 98 -0.78 15.70 -6.50
CA ILE A 98 -1.01 15.09 -7.81
C ILE A 98 -1.94 16.04 -8.56
N PRO A 99 -1.53 16.54 -9.73
CA PRO A 99 -2.31 17.56 -10.46
C PRO A 99 -3.71 17.09 -10.85
N GLU A 100 -4.63 18.04 -10.94
CA GLU A 100 -5.96 17.77 -11.48
C GLU A 100 -5.87 17.20 -12.90
N GLY A 101 -6.75 16.26 -13.20
CA GLY A 101 -6.75 15.55 -14.46
C GLY A 101 -5.86 14.32 -14.48
N GLU A 102 -4.97 14.17 -13.52
CA GLU A 102 -4.15 12.96 -13.38
C GLU A 102 -4.82 11.97 -12.43
N TYR A 103 -4.54 10.69 -12.63
CA TYR A 103 -5.09 9.63 -11.79
C TYR A 103 -4.68 9.87 -10.33
N GLY A 104 -5.67 9.85 -9.43
CA GLY A 104 -5.42 10.06 -8.00
C GLY A 104 -5.15 11.51 -7.63
N ALA A 105 -5.60 12.48 -8.44
CA ALA A 105 -5.38 13.90 -8.17
C ALA A 105 -5.72 14.29 -6.73
N GLY A 106 -4.88 15.12 -6.11
CA GLY A 106 -5.05 15.60 -4.76
C GLY A 106 -3.76 15.61 -3.95
N LEU A 107 -3.89 15.90 -2.67
CA LEU A 107 -2.76 16.02 -1.76
C LEU A 107 -2.44 14.67 -1.11
N VAL A 108 -1.18 14.26 -1.19
CA VAL A 108 -0.66 13.05 -0.54
C VAL A 108 0.31 13.46 0.57
N GLN A 109 0.05 12.99 1.78
CA GLN A 109 0.90 13.23 2.94
C GLN A 109 1.20 11.91 3.65
N ILE A 110 2.44 11.73 4.11
CA ILE A 110 2.78 10.56 4.92
C ILE A 110 2.11 10.72 6.28
N TRP A 111 1.18 9.80 6.59
CA TRP A 111 0.47 9.78 7.86
C TRP A 111 1.23 8.97 8.91
N ASP A 112 1.88 7.89 8.47
CA ASP A 112 2.75 7.07 9.31
C ASP A 112 3.74 6.31 8.45
N LYS A 113 4.90 6.01 9.01
CA LYS A 113 5.95 5.29 8.30
C LYS A 113 6.84 4.55 9.29
N GLY A 114 7.43 3.47 8.81
CA GLY A 114 8.35 2.66 9.60
C GLY A 114 8.69 1.37 8.89
N THR A 115 8.80 0.32 9.69
CA THR A 115 9.10 -1.03 9.20
C THR A 115 8.06 -2.00 9.70
N TYR A 116 8.06 -3.21 9.14
CA TYR A 116 7.20 -4.28 9.59
C TYR A 116 7.90 -5.62 9.44
N ASP A 117 7.44 -6.60 10.22
CA ASP A 117 7.89 -7.98 10.11
C ASP A 117 6.68 -8.86 9.80
N VAL A 118 6.88 -9.89 8.97
CA VAL A 118 5.82 -10.83 8.59
C VAL A 118 5.73 -11.95 9.62
N GLU A 119 4.53 -12.19 10.13
CA GLU A 119 4.23 -13.41 10.89
C GLU A 119 3.57 -14.44 9.96
N LYS A 120 2.65 -14.00 9.11
CA LYS A 120 1.91 -14.84 8.18
C LYS A 120 1.55 -14.04 6.94
N TRP A 121 1.67 -14.65 5.76
CA TRP A 121 1.23 -14.03 4.53
C TRP A 121 0.77 -15.08 3.54
N ASP A 122 -0.54 -15.21 3.37
CA ASP A 122 -1.12 -16.05 2.32
C ASP A 122 -2.22 -15.25 1.59
N GLU A 123 -2.86 -15.88 0.61
CA GLU A 123 -3.85 -15.18 -0.22
C GLU A 123 -5.10 -14.75 0.53
N ASN A 124 -5.38 -15.34 1.68
CA ASN A 124 -6.59 -15.07 2.47
C ASN A 124 -6.34 -14.24 3.72
N GLY A 125 -5.11 -14.17 4.17
CA GLY A 125 -4.79 -13.47 5.41
C GLY A 125 -3.32 -13.09 5.53
N ILE A 126 -3.12 -11.95 6.13
CA ILE A 126 -1.80 -11.38 6.37
C ILE A 126 -1.75 -10.96 7.83
N THR A 127 -0.71 -11.38 8.54
CA THR A 127 -0.45 -10.95 9.91
C THR A 127 0.96 -10.40 9.98
N VAL A 128 1.09 -9.18 10.48
CA VAL A 128 2.36 -8.46 10.52
C VAL A 128 2.54 -7.77 11.87
N PHE A 129 3.80 -7.51 12.23
CA PHE A 129 4.15 -6.61 13.31
C PHE A 129 4.61 -5.29 12.72
N ILE A 130 3.91 -4.21 13.04
CA ILE A 130 4.19 -2.88 12.53
C ILE A 130 5.00 -2.10 13.56
N ASN A 131 6.08 -1.48 13.11
CA ASN A 131 6.91 -0.57 13.90
C ASN A 131 6.83 0.82 13.27
N GLY A 132 5.70 1.47 13.45
CA GLY A 132 5.47 2.83 12.99
C GLY A 132 5.44 3.82 14.13
N GLY A 133 5.27 5.08 13.80
CA GLY A 133 5.10 6.13 14.80
C GLY A 133 3.69 6.15 15.38
N ARG A 134 2.67 5.90 14.56
CA ARG A 134 1.27 5.86 14.98
C ARG A 134 0.77 4.44 15.19
N LEU A 135 1.07 3.53 14.26
CA LEU A 135 0.71 2.14 14.37
C LEU A 135 1.89 1.35 14.92
N SER A 136 1.62 0.58 15.97
CA SER A 136 2.63 -0.27 16.58
C SER A 136 1.97 -1.55 17.07
N GLY A 137 2.59 -2.68 16.79
CA GLY A 137 2.14 -3.98 17.25
C GLY A 137 1.59 -4.86 16.13
N ARG A 138 0.79 -5.83 16.51
CA ARG A 138 0.32 -6.89 15.62
C ARG A 138 -0.95 -6.45 14.90
N TYR A 139 -0.92 -6.52 13.57
CA TYR A 139 -2.04 -6.16 12.70
C TYR A 139 -2.38 -7.28 11.76
N CYS A 140 -3.66 -7.41 11.45
CA CYS A 140 -4.19 -8.44 10.57
C CYS A 140 -4.95 -7.83 9.39
N LEU A 141 -4.78 -8.44 8.24
CA LEU A 141 -5.59 -8.22 7.04
C LEU A 141 -6.28 -9.54 6.70
N VAL A 142 -7.60 -9.54 6.66
CA VAL A 142 -8.39 -10.74 6.34
C VAL A 142 -9.22 -10.46 5.10
N ARG A 143 -9.03 -11.27 4.07
CA ARG A 143 -9.71 -11.08 2.78
C ARG A 143 -11.15 -11.59 2.83
N PHE A 144 -12.08 -10.84 2.22
CA PHE A 144 -13.44 -11.30 2.03
C PHE A 144 -13.48 -12.36 0.94
N LYS A 145 -14.17 -13.46 1.21
CA LYS A 145 -14.26 -14.56 0.25
C LYS A 145 -15.04 -14.20 -1.02
N ARG A 146 -16.02 -13.30 -0.92
CA ARG A 146 -16.92 -12.94 -2.03
C ARG A 146 -16.40 -11.77 -2.87
N GLU A 147 -15.53 -10.96 -2.33
CA GLU A 147 -15.02 -9.75 -3.00
C GLU A 147 -13.50 -9.79 -2.97
N GLN A 148 -12.89 -10.10 -4.10
CA GLN A 148 -11.46 -10.38 -4.20
C GLN A 148 -10.55 -9.27 -3.69
N ASN A 149 -10.98 -8.02 -3.84
CA ASN A 149 -10.15 -6.87 -3.46
C ASN A 149 -10.49 -6.29 -2.09
N SER A 150 -11.51 -6.84 -1.42
CA SER A 150 -11.95 -6.31 -0.13
C SER A 150 -11.37 -7.11 1.03
N TRP A 151 -10.76 -6.39 1.95
CA TRP A 151 -10.11 -6.94 3.13
C TRP A 151 -10.57 -6.19 4.37
N LEU A 152 -10.45 -6.83 5.52
CA LEU A 152 -10.58 -6.14 6.81
C LEU A 152 -9.20 -5.94 7.40
N PHE A 153 -8.93 -4.72 7.85
CA PHE A 153 -7.68 -4.35 8.52
C PHE A 153 -7.96 -3.98 9.97
N PHE A 154 -7.23 -4.57 10.89
CA PHE A 154 -7.43 -4.33 12.33
C PHE A 154 -6.20 -4.72 13.13
N LYS A 155 -6.10 -4.12 14.33
CA LYS A 155 -5.09 -4.49 15.31
C LYS A 155 -5.55 -5.74 16.05
N CYS A 156 -4.74 -6.78 16.03
CA CYS A 156 -5.09 -8.07 16.62
C CYS A 156 -4.22 -8.48 17.81
#